data_22d370127119ab65c33655d1cd516e0f
#
_entry.id   22d370127119ab65c33655d1cd516e0f
#
_cell.length_a   1.000
_cell.length_b   1.000
_cell.length_c   1.000
_cell.angle_alpha   90.00
_cell.angle_beta   90.00
_cell.angle_gamma   90.00
#
_symmetry.space_group_name_H-M   'P 1'
#
loop_
_entity.id
_entity.type
_entity.pdbx_description
1 polymer ?
#
loop_
_entity_poly.entity_id
_entity_poly.type
_entity_poly.pdbx_seq_one_letter_code
_entity_poly.pdbx_strand_id
1 'polypeptide(L)'
;MIMVGDKISFVDARTREDVERMLCPIVKEWFFSRFKDFSLTQLYGVGPIHQRKNILISAPTGGTKTLTAFLGILNYLVELALRNELDDKIYAVYTSPLKALTNDIYVNLERPLSEIREIADKKGLKMQDIRVGLRTGDTTVSERAKMARKAPHIFVTTPESLAIVLTSPKFSENLRALE
;
A
#
# COMPACT_ATOMS: atom_id res chain seq x y z
N MET A 1 10.02 3.72 -23.87
CA MET A 1 9.71 2.65 -24.86
C MET A 1 8.52 1.89 -24.30
N ILE A 2 7.34 2.15 -24.83
CA ILE A 2 6.10 1.44 -24.43
C ILE A 2 6.18 0.07 -25.11
N MET A 3 6.33 -0.99 -24.34
CA MET A 3 6.20 -2.36 -24.86
C MET A 3 4.73 -2.60 -25.20
N VAL A 4 4.40 -2.52 -26.47
CA VAL A 4 3.10 -2.92 -27.02
C VAL A 4 3.17 -4.43 -27.23
N GLY A 5 2.62 -5.21 -26.30
CA GLY A 5 2.63 -6.67 -26.43
C GLY A 5 1.74 -7.45 -25.48
N ASP A 6 1.42 -6.92 -24.33
CA ASP A 6 0.57 -7.63 -23.38
C ASP A 6 -0.91 -7.42 -23.71
N LYS A 7 -1.59 -8.51 -24.03
CA LYS A 7 -3.04 -8.50 -24.26
C LYS A 7 -3.74 -8.07 -22.97
N ILE A 8 -4.55 -7.01 -23.04
CA ILE A 8 -5.46 -6.64 -21.96
C ILE A 8 -6.45 -7.81 -21.78
N SER A 9 -6.50 -8.36 -20.57
CA SER A 9 -7.47 -9.39 -20.20
C SER A 9 -8.33 -8.91 -19.05
N PHE A 10 -9.58 -9.32 -19.02
CA PHE A 10 -10.46 -9.08 -17.88
C PHE A 10 -10.20 -10.16 -16.81
N VAL A 11 -10.35 -9.75 -15.56
CA VAL A 11 -10.17 -10.64 -14.41
C VAL A 11 -11.54 -11.06 -13.91
N ASP A 12 -11.69 -12.34 -13.55
CA ASP A 12 -12.89 -12.83 -12.89
C ASP A 12 -12.87 -12.50 -11.39
N ALA A 13 -14.06 -12.28 -10.81
CA ALA A 13 -14.19 -12.10 -9.37
C ALA A 13 -13.77 -13.37 -8.64
N ARG A 14 -12.99 -13.23 -7.58
CA ARG A 14 -12.70 -14.31 -6.65
C ARG A 14 -13.86 -14.50 -5.68
N THR A 15 -13.95 -15.68 -5.08
CA THR A 15 -14.88 -15.89 -3.98
C THR A 15 -14.40 -15.17 -2.72
N ARG A 16 -15.30 -14.97 -1.77
CA ARG A 16 -14.97 -14.43 -0.45
C ARG A 16 -13.87 -15.28 0.21
N GLU A 17 -14.02 -16.58 0.20
CA GLU A 17 -13.10 -17.55 0.80
C GLU A 17 -11.71 -17.49 0.18
N ASP A 18 -11.63 -17.24 -1.13
CA ASP A 18 -10.35 -17.11 -1.82
C ASP A 18 -9.60 -15.85 -1.36
N VAL A 19 -10.30 -14.71 -1.24
CA VAL A 19 -9.70 -13.46 -0.75
C VAL A 19 -9.32 -13.60 0.73
N GLU A 20 -10.17 -14.21 1.56
CA GLU A 20 -9.87 -14.45 2.97
C GLU A 20 -8.61 -15.28 3.18
N ARG A 21 -8.36 -16.29 2.33
CA ARG A 21 -7.15 -17.13 2.39
C ARG A 21 -5.87 -16.37 2.03
N MET A 22 -5.99 -15.28 1.28
CA MET A 22 -4.86 -14.42 0.92
C MET A 22 -4.44 -13.47 2.03
N LEU A 23 -5.34 -13.20 2.99
CA LEU A 23 -5.07 -12.28 4.07
C LEU A 23 -4.48 -13.01 5.27
N CYS A 24 -3.41 -12.45 5.84
CA CYS A 24 -2.86 -12.94 7.10
C CYS A 24 -3.90 -12.75 8.24
N PRO A 25 -3.83 -13.58 9.30
CA PRO A 25 -4.88 -13.61 10.33
C PRO A 25 -5.20 -12.25 10.95
N ILE A 26 -4.19 -11.41 11.19
CA ILE A 26 -4.37 -10.08 11.81
C ILE A 26 -5.05 -9.11 10.86
N VAL A 27 -4.65 -9.08 9.60
CA VAL A 27 -5.26 -8.20 8.58
C VAL A 27 -6.70 -8.64 8.31
N LYS A 28 -6.96 -9.95 8.29
CA LYS A 28 -8.31 -10.48 8.16
C LYS A 28 -9.19 -10.07 9.34
N GLU A 29 -8.70 -10.20 10.57
CA GLU A 29 -9.42 -9.78 11.79
C GLU A 29 -9.70 -8.28 11.78
N TRP A 30 -8.70 -7.46 11.45
CA TRP A 30 -8.89 -6.03 11.27
C TRP A 30 -9.97 -5.73 10.22
N PHE A 31 -9.88 -6.35 9.05
CA PHE A 31 -10.82 -6.11 7.96
C PHE A 31 -12.26 -6.38 8.38
N PHE A 32 -12.55 -7.55 8.96
CA PHE A 32 -13.90 -7.95 9.38
C PHE A 32 -14.37 -7.25 10.67
N SER A 33 -13.49 -6.58 11.40
CA SER A 33 -13.91 -5.66 12.48
C SER A 33 -14.53 -4.37 11.94
N ARG A 34 -14.25 -4.02 10.68
CA ARG A 34 -14.68 -2.78 10.02
C ARG A 34 -15.71 -3.00 8.93
N PHE A 35 -15.62 -4.10 8.23
CA PHE A 35 -16.42 -4.40 7.05
C PHE A 35 -17.10 -5.76 7.21
N LYS A 36 -18.37 -5.81 6.85
CA LYS A 36 -19.15 -7.05 6.93
C LYS A 36 -18.70 -8.06 5.86
N ASP A 37 -18.33 -7.56 4.68
CA ASP A 37 -17.95 -8.36 3.54
C ASP A 37 -17.03 -7.60 2.58
N PHE A 38 -16.42 -8.31 1.63
CA PHE A 38 -15.65 -7.68 0.57
C PHE A 38 -16.56 -7.02 -0.46
N SER A 39 -16.16 -5.82 -0.90
CA SER A 39 -16.79 -5.16 -2.04
C SER A 39 -16.42 -5.89 -3.34
N LEU A 40 -17.21 -5.69 -4.40
CA LEU A 40 -16.88 -6.21 -5.73
C LEU A 40 -15.47 -5.80 -6.17
N THR A 41 -15.08 -4.55 -5.92
CA THR A 41 -13.73 -4.04 -6.24
C THR A 41 -12.64 -4.88 -5.58
N GLN A 42 -12.85 -5.32 -4.34
CA GLN A 42 -11.91 -6.16 -3.61
C GLN A 42 -11.89 -7.61 -4.12
N LEU A 43 -13.05 -8.16 -4.45
CA LEU A 43 -13.12 -9.51 -5.04
C LEU A 43 -12.40 -9.62 -6.38
N TYR A 44 -12.43 -8.56 -7.20
CA TYR A 44 -11.68 -8.50 -8.46
C TYR A 44 -10.21 -8.11 -8.28
N GLY A 45 -9.92 -7.18 -7.36
CA GLY A 45 -8.63 -6.49 -7.30
C GLY A 45 -7.59 -7.11 -6.38
N VAL A 46 -7.98 -7.66 -5.22
CA VAL A 46 -7.00 -8.13 -4.21
C VAL A 46 -6.13 -9.27 -4.75
N GLY A 47 -6.70 -10.21 -5.51
CA GLY A 47 -5.95 -11.33 -6.06
C GLY A 47 -4.82 -10.92 -7.01
N PRO A 48 -5.07 -10.13 -8.06
CA PRO A 48 -4.02 -9.61 -8.93
C PRO A 48 -2.97 -8.79 -8.20
N ILE A 49 -3.38 -7.93 -7.25
CA ILE A 49 -2.44 -7.12 -6.43
C ILE A 49 -1.55 -8.03 -5.59
N HIS A 50 -2.11 -9.03 -4.92
CA HIS A 50 -1.34 -10.02 -4.16
C HIS A 50 -0.34 -10.79 -5.05
N GLN A 51 -0.68 -11.03 -6.32
CA GLN A 51 0.19 -11.65 -7.32
C GLN A 51 1.16 -10.68 -7.98
N ARG A 52 1.18 -9.40 -7.57
CA ARG A 52 2.01 -8.31 -8.14
C ARG A 52 1.78 -8.11 -9.65
N LYS A 53 0.57 -8.33 -10.13
CA LYS A 53 0.18 -8.10 -11.52
C LYS A 53 -0.24 -6.64 -11.73
N ASN A 54 0.04 -6.12 -12.93
CA ASN A 54 -0.53 -4.86 -13.36
C ASN A 54 -2.05 -4.98 -13.46
N ILE A 55 -2.76 -4.04 -12.88
CA ILE A 55 -4.22 -4.02 -12.88
C ILE A 55 -4.75 -2.61 -13.05
N LEU A 56 -5.79 -2.45 -13.85
CA LEU A 56 -6.62 -1.25 -13.93
C LEU A 56 -7.97 -1.53 -13.25
N ILE A 57 -8.28 -0.77 -12.22
CA ILE A 57 -9.55 -0.87 -11.48
C ILE A 57 -10.40 0.35 -11.78
N SER A 58 -11.51 0.16 -12.47
CA SER A 58 -12.53 1.18 -12.71
C SER A 58 -13.77 0.87 -11.88
N ALA A 59 -14.19 1.79 -11.04
CA ALA A 59 -15.39 1.67 -10.21
C ALA A 59 -15.91 3.08 -9.85
N PRO A 60 -17.21 3.24 -9.51
CA PRO A 60 -17.76 4.51 -9.07
C PRO A 60 -16.99 5.14 -7.90
N THR A 61 -17.16 6.45 -7.69
CA THR A 61 -16.64 7.15 -6.50
C THR A 61 -17.23 6.53 -5.23
N GLY A 62 -16.40 6.35 -4.19
CA GLY A 62 -16.80 5.60 -2.98
C GLY A 62 -16.66 4.07 -3.09
N GLY A 63 -16.28 3.55 -4.26
CA GLY A 63 -16.18 2.11 -4.55
C GLY A 63 -14.93 1.41 -4.00
N THR A 64 -14.40 1.84 -2.88
CA THR A 64 -13.29 1.16 -2.17
C THR A 64 -12.01 0.87 -2.99
N LYS A 65 -11.82 1.55 -4.16
CA LYS A 65 -10.64 1.35 -5.04
C LYS A 65 -9.31 1.51 -4.31
N THR A 66 -9.16 2.62 -3.58
CA THR A 66 -7.96 2.94 -2.82
C THR A 66 -7.72 1.90 -1.72
N LEU A 67 -8.79 1.54 -0.99
CA LEU A 67 -8.70 0.50 0.05
C LEU A 67 -8.35 -0.87 -0.55
N THR A 68 -8.83 -1.20 -1.76
CA THR A 68 -8.47 -2.46 -2.44
C THR A 68 -6.96 -2.55 -2.68
N ALA A 69 -6.36 -1.46 -3.19
CA ALA A 69 -4.92 -1.40 -3.40
C ALA A 69 -4.16 -1.51 -2.07
N PHE A 70 -4.54 -0.72 -1.08
CA PHE A 70 -3.88 -0.75 0.23
C PHE A 70 -4.08 -2.06 0.99
N LEU A 71 -5.22 -2.74 0.85
CA LEU A 71 -5.44 -4.03 1.51
C LEU A 71 -4.38 -5.07 1.10
N GLY A 72 -4.06 -5.17 -0.19
CA GLY A 72 -3.00 -6.06 -0.68
C GLY A 72 -1.61 -5.64 -0.19
N ILE A 73 -1.29 -4.33 -0.25
CA ILE A 73 0.00 -3.78 0.22
C ILE A 73 0.16 -3.97 1.73
N LEU A 74 -0.86 -3.63 2.51
CA LEU A 74 -0.84 -3.78 3.97
C LEU A 74 -0.68 -5.23 4.39
N ASN A 75 -1.42 -6.15 3.74
CA ASN A 75 -1.28 -7.58 4.03
C ASN A 75 0.15 -8.05 3.86
N TYR A 76 0.78 -7.73 2.72
CA TYR A 76 2.16 -8.10 2.45
C TYR A 76 3.14 -7.51 3.48
N LEU A 77 3.02 -6.22 3.79
CA LEU A 77 3.94 -5.56 4.73
C LEU A 77 3.73 -6.04 6.18
N VAL A 78 2.50 -6.33 6.57
CA VAL A 78 2.20 -6.89 7.90
C VAL A 78 2.77 -8.29 8.04
N GLU A 79 2.70 -9.13 7.01
CA GLU A 79 3.35 -10.45 7.02
C GLU A 79 4.86 -10.35 7.22
N LEU A 80 5.52 -9.46 6.47
CA LEU A 80 6.96 -9.22 6.65
C LEU A 80 7.28 -8.67 8.05
N ALA A 81 6.48 -7.71 8.53
CA ALA A 81 6.66 -7.11 9.85
C ALA A 81 6.55 -8.11 10.99
N LEU A 82 5.63 -9.07 10.89
CA LEU A 82 5.45 -10.14 11.88
C LEU A 82 6.60 -11.16 11.86
N ARG A 83 7.23 -11.37 10.69
CA ARG A 83 8.40 -12.24 10.54
C ARG A 83 9.72 -11.55 10.87
N ASN A 84 9.69 -10.24 11.18
CA ASN A 84 10.88 -9.40 11.33
C ASN A 84 11.75 -9.34 10.06
N GLU A 85 11.11 -9.28 8.90
CA GLU A 85 11.72 -9.31 7.55
C GLU A 85 11.57 -7.97 6.80
N LEU A 86 11.11 -6.90 7.47
CA LEU A 86 11.06 -5.57 6.85
C LEU A 86 12.45 -4.93 6.81
N ASP A 87 12.95 -4.72 5.60
CA ASP A 87 14.16 -3.96 5.32
C ASP A 87 13.90 -2.45 5.28
N ASP A 88 14.95 -1.65 5.39
CA ASP A 88 14.89 -0.18 5.24
C ASP A 88 14.83 0.22 3.74
N LYS A 89 13.78 -0.20 3.04
CA LYS A 89 13.53 0.11 1.62
C LYS A 89 12.08 0.52 1.36
N ILE A 90 11.82 1.08 0.17
CA ILE A 90 10.45 1.37 -0.27
C ILE A 90 9.88 0.14 -0.94
N TYR A 91 8.76 -0.36 -0.41
CA TYR A 91 8.01 -1.51 -0.95
C TYR A 91 6.84 -1.08 -1.84
N ALA A 92 6.27 0.10 -1.57
CA ALA A 92 5.16 0.63 -2.35
C ALA A 92 5.26 2.13 -2.53
N VAL A 93 4.91 2.60 -3.72
CA VAL A 93 4.73 4.02 -4.03
C VAL A 93 3.27 4.26 -4.35
N TYR A 94 2.67 5.20 -3.63
CA TYR A 94 1.33 5.70 -3.93
C TYR A 94 1.43 7.14 -4.45
N THR A 95 0.86 7.39 -5.62
CA THR A 95 0.79 8.74 -6.19
C THR A 95 -0.64 9.13 -6.47
N SER A 96 -1.00 10.35 -6.09
CA SER A 96 -2.32 10.94 -6.30
C SER A 96 -2.21 12.47 -6.33
N PRO A 97 -3.16 13.19 -6.97
CA PRO A 97 -3.21 14.65 -6.86
C PRO A 97 -3.30 15.12 -5.41
N LEU A 98 -2.64 16.25 -5.10
CA LEU A 98 -2.47 16.78 -3.74
C LEU A 98 -3.77 16.82 -2.91
N LYS A 99 -4.89 17.25 -3.52
CA LYS A 99 -6.19 17.38 -2.84
C LYS A 99 -6.76 16.06 -2.30
N ALA A 100 -6.42 14.94 -2.93
CA ALA A 100 -6.91 13.61 -2.54
C ALA A 100 -5.99 12.95 -1.48
N LEU A 101 -4.72 13.33 -1.42
CA LEU A 101 -3.71 12.62 -0.64
C LEU A 101 -4.01 12.56 0.87
N THR A 102 -4.37 13.68 1.48
CA THR A 102 -4.43 13.75 2.96
C THR A 102 -5.51 12.84 3.54
N ASN A 103 -6.72 12.89 2.98
CA ASN A 103 -7.83 12.08 3.48
C ASN A 103 -7.67 10.59 3.13
N ASP A 104 -7.27 10.30 1.90
CA ASP A 104 -7.07 8.93 1.44
C ASP A 104 -5.99 8.20 2.23
N ILE A 105 -4.90 8.89 2.57
CA ILE A 105 -3.82 8.31 3.37
C ILE A 105 -4.30 7.99 4.78
N TYR A 106 -4.94 8.96 5.43
CA TYR A 106 -5.40 8.75 6.80
C TYR A 106 -6.40 7.60 6.89
N VAL A 107 -7.42 7.60 6.04
CA VAL A 107 -8.53 6.62 6.11
C VAL A 107 -8.11 5.23 5.64
N ASN A 108 -7.30 5.17 4.58
CA ASN A 108 -6.99 3.89 3.92
C ASN A 108 -5.61 3.31 4.29
N LEU A 109 -4.79 4.03 5.03
CA LEU A 109 -3.44 3.61 5.37
C LEU A 109 -3.07 3.82 6.85
N GLU A 110 -3.03 5.05 7.35
CA GLU A 110 -2.55 5.31 8.72
C GLU A 110 -3.46 4.71 9.79
N ARG A 111 -4.76 4.92 9.65
CA ARG A 111 -5.74 4.34 10.58
C ARG A 111 -5.75 2.82 10.54
N PRO A 112 -5.83 2.14 9.37
CA PRO A 112 -5.66 0.69 9.28
C PRO A 112 -4.40 0.17 9.95
N LEU A 113 -3.25 0.81 9.70
CA LEU A 113 -1.98 0.41 10.32
C LEU A 113 -2.00 0.50 11.83
N SER A 114 -2.55 1.59 12.40
CA SER A 114 -2.70 1.75 13.84
C SER A 114 -3.58 0.66 14.44
N GLU A 115 -4.73 0.38 13.83
CA GLU A 115 -5.68 -0.62 14.30
C GLU A 115 -5.13 -2.06 14.19
N ILE A 116 -4.40 -2.36 13.11
CA ILE A 116 -3.72 -3.65 12.93
C ILE A 116 -2.66 -3.83 14.01
N ARG A 117 -1.89 -2.78 14.33
CA ARG A 117 -0.90 -2.79 15.41
C ARG A 117 -1.54 -3.06 16.76
N GLU A 118 -2.65 -2.40 17.09
CA GLU A 118 -3.39 -2.65 18.33
C GLU A 118 -3.85 -4.12 18.46
N ILE A 119 -4.27 -4.73 17.35
CA ILE A 119 -4.66 -6.16 17.34
C ILE A 119 -3.42 -7.04 17.60
N ALA A 120 -2.28 -6.73 16.97
CA ALA A 120 -1.02 -7.46 17.19
C ALA A 120 -0.59 -7.37 18.65
N ASP A 121 -0.59 -6.16 19.23
CA ASP A 121 -0.21 -5.92 20.63
C ASP A 121 -1.11 -6.67 21.60
N LYS A 122 -2.44 -6.63 21.41
CA LYS A 122 -3.40 -7.39 22.22
C LYS A 122 -3.19 -8.91 22.18
N LYS A 123 -2.61 -9.41 21.08
CA LYS A 123 -2.26 -10.84 20.91
C LYS A 123 -0.84 -11.17 21.39
N GLY A 124 -0.10 -10.19 21.90
CA GLY A 124 1.29 -10.36 22.31
C GLY A 124 2.26 -10.62 21.15
N LEU A 125 1.88 -10.26 19.93
CA LEU A 125 2.70 -10.46 18.73
C LEU A 125 3.62 -9.26 18.54
N LYS A 126 4.91 -9.53 18.33
CA LYS A 126 5.88 -8.49 17.98
C LYS A 126 5.77 -8.19 16.48
N MET A 127 5.51 -6.94 16.14
CA MET A 127 5.41 -6.48 14.76
C MET A 127 6.36 -5.29 14.55
N GLN A 128 7.23 -5.37 13.54
CA GLN A 128 8.07 -4.25 13.14
C GLN A 128 7.21 -3.02 12.76
N ASP A 129 7.80 -1.84 12.93
CA ASP A 129 7.13 -0.59 12.57
C ASP A 129 7.06 -0.40 11.05
N ILE A 130 5.85 -0.36 10.50
CA ILE A 130 5.61 -0.06 9.08
C ILE A 130 5.56 1.46 8.93
N ARG A 131 6.58 2.02 8.28
CA ARG A 131 6.73 3.47 8.10
C ARG A 131 6.06 3.95 6.83
N VAL A 132 5.27 5.00 6.99
CA VAL A 132 4.66 5.77 5.89
C VAL A 132 5.40 7.09 5.75
N GLY A 133 5.77 7.47 4.55
CA GLY A 133 6.39 8.76 4.26
C GLY A 133 5.59 9.54 3.23
N LEU A 134 5.15 10.75 3.60
CA LEU A 134 4.48 11.67 2.69
C LEU A 134 5.45 12.73 2.18
N ARG A 135 5.58 12.83 0.85
CA ARG A 135 6.36 13.89 0.21
C ARG A 135 5.55 14.62 -0.85
N THR A 136 5.34 15.91 -0.58
CA THR A 136 4.68 16.86 -1.49
C THR A 136 5.59 18.07 -1.72
N GLY A 137 5.11 19.06 -2.45
CA GLY A 137 5.81 20.35 -2.60
C GLY A 137 6.11 21.01 -1.25
N ASP A 138 5.19 20.89 -0.29
CA ASP A 138 5.23 21.55 1.03
C ASP A 138 6.10 20.80 2.06
N THR A 139 6.57 19.59 1.73
CA THR A 139 7.43 18.80 2.63
C THR A 139 8.73 19.53 2.91
N THR A 140 9.06 19.73 4.18
CA THR A 140 10.24 20.47 4.63
C THR A 140 11.56 19.76 4.26
N VAL A 141 12.64 20.51 4.21
CA VAL A 141 13.99 19.96 3.95
C VAL A 141 14.38 18.93 5.01
N SER A 142 14.01 19.16 6.27
CA SER A 142 14.28 18.24 7.38
C SER A 142 13.57 16.89 7.19
N GLU A 143 12.28 16.90 6.84
CA GLU A 143 11.49 15.70 6.57
C GLU A 143 12.04 14.94 5.37
N ARG A 144 12.41 15.64 4.28
CA ARG A 144 13.06 15.02 3.12
C ARG A 144 14.37 14.34 3.49
N ALA A 145 15.21 14.99 4.31
CA ALA A 145 16.46 14.42 4.79
C ALA A 145 16.23 13.20 5.71
N LYS A 146 15.18 13.20 6.53
CA LYS A 146 14.79 12.07 7.37
C LYS A 146 14.40 10.87 6.53
N MET A 147 13.54 11.06 5.51
CA MET A 147 13.13 9.99 4.59
C MET A 147 14.30 9.45 3.74
N ALA A 148 15.26 10.31 3.38
CA ALA A 148 16.45 9.87 2.63
C ALA A 148 17.44 9.06 3.49
N ARG A 149 17.46 9.26 4.83
CA ARG A 149 18.31 8.49 5.76
C ARG A 149 17.66 7.17 6.17
N LYS A 150 16.34 7.18 6.37
CA LYS A 150 15.57 5.99 6.72
C LYS A 150 14.35 5.92 5.81
N ALA A 151 14.44 5.07 4.79
CA ALA A 151 13.40 4.95 3.78
C ALA A 151 12.04 4.57 4.42
N PRO A 152 10.92 5.21 4.02
CA PRO A 152 9.61 4.71 4.38
C PRO A 152 9.32 3.41 3.61
N HIS A 153 8.54 2.52 4.19
CA HIS A 153 8.11 1.29 3.52
C HIS A 153 7.01 1.58 2.49
N ILE A 154 6.16 2.56 2.78
CA ILE A 154 5.16 3.09 1.85
C ILE A 154 5.49 4.55 1.60
N PHE A 155 5.80 4.89 0.36
CA PHE A 155 6.11 6.24 -0.06
C PHE A 155 4.91 6.86 -0.76
N VAL A 156 4.39 7.93 -0.20
CA VAL A 156 3.22 8.64 -0.69
C VAL A 156 3.64 9.99 -1.25
N THR A 157 3.21 10.31 -2.47
CA THR A 157 3.67 11.53 -3.14
C THR A 157 2.68 12.02 -4.21
N THR A 158 2.95 13.21 -4.75
CA THR A 158 2.27 13.71 -5.96
C THR A 158 3.08 13.34 -7.20
N PRO A 159 2.46 13.32 -8.40
CA PRO A 159 3.17 13.05 -9.66
C PRO A 159 4.37 14.00 -9.88
N GLU A 160 4.21 15.28 -9.57
CA GLU A 160 5.25 16.30 -9.73
C GLU A 160 6.43 16.04 -8.77
N SER A 161 6.12 15.71 -7.52
CA SER A 161 7.14 15.38 -6.53
C SER A 161 7.83 14.06 -6.85
N LEU A 162 7.12 13.07 -7.40
CA LEU A 162 7.69 11.81 -7.85
C LEU A 162 8.71 12.04 -8.99
N ALA A 163 8.36 12.87 -9.97
CA ALA A 163 9.28 13.23 -11.06
C ALA A 163 10.61 13.79 -10.52
N ILE A 164 10.55 14.69 -9.52
CA ILE A 164 11.75 15.24 -8.86
C ILE A 164 12.54 14.16 -8.11
N VAL A 165 11.83 13.25 -7.44
CA VAL A 165 12.45 12.15 -6.67
C VAL A 165 13.22 11.20 -7.58
N LEU A 166 12.65 10.84 -8.74
CA LEU A 166 13.26 9.95 -9.72
C LEU A 166 14.56 10.50 -10.31
N THR A 167 14.74 11.83 -10.32
CA THR A 167 15.98 12.48 -10.77
C THR A 167 17.04 12.60 -9.66
N SER A 168 16.70 12.28 -8.40
CA SER A 168 17.62 12.35 -7.27
C SER A 168 18.40 11.05 -7.09
N PRO A 169 19.74 11.00 -7.27
CA PRO A 169 20.54 9.78 -7.19
C PRO A 169 20.34 9.01 -5.87
N LYS A 170 20.37 9.72 -4.74
CA LYS A 170 20.23 9.11 -3.40
C LYS A 170 18.84 8.48 -3.15
N PHE A 171 17.79 9.04 -3.73
CA PHE A 171 16.44 8.53 -3.49
C PHE A 171 16.05 7.46 -4.53
N SER A 172 16.59 7.56 -5.74
CA SER A 172 16.34 6.57 -6.79
C SER A 172 16.87 5.18 -6.43
N GLU A 173 17.93 5.08 -5.61
CA GLU A 173 18.41 3.80 -5.08
C GLU A 173 17.36 3.09 -4.21
N ASN A 174 16.66 3.84 -3.36
CA ASN A 174 15.56 3.29 -2.53
C ASN A 174 14.35 2.83 -3.36
N LEU A 175 14.20 3.37 -4.59
CA LEU A 175 13.14 3.00 -5.52
C LEU A 175 13.52 1.82 -6.44
N ARG A 176 14.82 1.53 -6.62
CA ARG A 176 15.28 0.37 -7.40
C ARG A 176 14.88 -0.97 -6.79
N ALA A 177 14.53 -0.97 -5.51
CA ALA A 177 14.06 -2.15 -4.80
C ALA A 177 12.52 -2.36 -4.89
N LEU A 178 11.81 -1.54 -5.67
CA LEU A 178 10.39 -1.77 -5.99
C LEU A 178 10.30 -3.02 -6.86
N GLU A 179 9.68 -4.03 -6.33
CA GLU A 179 9.40 -5.30 -7.01
C GLU A 179 8.00 -5.33 -7.59
#